data_c9e0c89ecd2b30b988ccbcd40db987f9
#
_entry.id   c9e0c89ecd2b30b988ccbcd40db987f9
#
_cell.length_a   1.000
_cell.length_b   1.000
_cell.length_c   1.000
_cell.angle_alpha   90.00
_cell.angle_beta   90.00
_cell.angle_gamma   90.00
#
_symmetry.space_group_name_H-M   'P 1'
#
loop_
_entity.id
_entity.type
_entity.pdbx_description
1 polymer ?
#
loop_
_entity_poly.entity_id
_entity_poly.type
_entity_poly.pdbx_seq_one_letter_code
_entity_poly.pdbx_strand_id
1 'polypeptide(L)'
;MEKNITVPLNDIGTDDFDVNNVSPVVSDDRFKIQIEKCSQDVKVDYRFTSSGSTGITGNSILNIESGSGMAEGVGLQILDSSNNVMVFDSDYTAIQKTTLNQNITIPLKARYIKTGSVKSGRVNSVATFEVYYR
;
A
#
# COMPACT_ATOMS: atom_id res chain seq x y z
N MET A 1 10.30 8.79 9.50
CA MET A 1 9.12 9.02 10.35
C MET A 1 8.05 7.99 10.02
N GLU A 2 7.59 7.29 11.02
CA GLU A 2 6.50 6.33 10.85
C GLU A 2 5.17 6.98 11.21
N LYS A 3 4.16 6.72 10.41
CA LYS A 3 2.78 7.08 10.73
C LYS A 3 1.88 5.88 10.50
N ASN A 4 0.94 5.69 11.41
CA ASN A 4 -0.09 4.68 11.24
C ASN A 4 -1.26 5.28 10.46
N ILE A 5 -1.58 4.66 9.33
CA ILE A 5 -2.72 5.04 8.51
C ILE A 5 -3.67 3.85 8.50
N THR A 6 -4.93 4.09 8.87
CA THR A 6 -5.97 3.08 8.74
C THR A 6 -6.71 3.33 7.44
N VAL A 7 -6.68 2.34 6.54
CA VAL A 7 -7.31 2.43 5.23
C VAL A 7 -8.47 1.45 5.19
N PRO A 8 -9.72 1.93 5.17
CA PRO A 8 -10.85 1.03 4.96
C PRO A 8 -10.86 0.55 3.51
N LEU A 9 -11.18 -0.72 3.33
CA LEU A 9 -11.25 -1.36 2.02
C LEU A 9 -12.70 -1.73 1.70
N ASN A 10 -13.09 -1.54 0.45
CA ASN A 10 -14.41 -1.93 -0.01
C ASN A 10 -14.54 -3.44 -0.06
N ASP A 11 -15.75 -3.94 0.21
CA ASP A 11 -16.06 -5.35 0.04
C ASP A 11 -16.10 -5.71 -1.44
N ILE A 12 -15.63 -6.92 -1.76
CA ILE A 12 -15.73 -7.48 -3.10
C ILE A 12 -16.24 -8.90 -3.02
N GLY A 13 -16.81 -9.39 -4.11
CA GLY A 13 -17.18 -10.79 -4.26
C GLY A 13 -15.97 -11.67 -4.55
N THR A 14 -16.08 -12.96 -4.24
CA THR A 14 -15.00 -13.93 -4.47
C THR A 14 -14.70 -14.15 -5.96
N ASP A 15 -15.59 -13.70 -6.84
CA ASP A 15 -15.46 -13.78 -8.29
C ASP A 15 -15.21 -12.42 -8.97
N ASP A 16 -14.90 -11.38 -8.20
CA ASP A 16 -14.63 -10.02 -8.72
C ASP A 16 -13.18 -9.83 -9.20
N PHE A 17 -12.51 -10.91 -9.55
CA PHE A 17 -11.14 -10.87 -10.08
C PHE A 17 -11.15 -10.98 -11.60
N ASP A 18 -10.29 -10.21 -12.24
CA ASP A 18 -10.18 -10.21 -13.70
C ASP A 18 -9.26 -11.34 -14.20
N VAL A 19 -8.97 -11.33 -15.51
CA VAL A 19 -8.10 -12.35 -16.13
C VAL A 19 -6.66 -12.32 -15.60
N ASN A 20 -6.24 -11.22 -14.98
CA ASN A 20 -4.92 -11.09 -14.35
C ASN A 20 -4.97 -11.42 -12.85
N ASN A 21 -6.08 -11.93 -12.36
CA ASN A 21 -6.31 -12.29 -10.95
C ASN A 21 -6.27 -11.10 -10.00
N VAL A 22 -6.60 -9.91 -10.48
CA VAL A 22 -6.66 -8.70 -9.64
C VAL A 22 -8.09 -8.15 -9.58
N SER A 23 -8.41 -7.55 -8.45
CA SER A 23 -9.70 -6.88 -8.25
C SER A 23 -9.64 -5.43 -8.72
N PRO A 24 -10.80 -4.75 -8.84
CA PRO A 24 -10.81 -3.30 -8.89
C PRO A 24 -10.14 -2.69 -7.65
N VAL A 25 -9.81 -1.40 -7.71
CA VAL A 25 -9.30 -0.66 -6.55
C VAL A 25 -10.34 -0.69 -5.44
N VAL A 26 -9.92 -1.05 -4.24
CA VAL A 26 -10.81 -1.22 -3.08
C VAL A 26 -10.57 -0.17 -2.00
N SER A 27 -9.56 0.66 -2.15
CA SER A 27 -9.27 1.79 -1.26
C SER A 27 -9.93 3.07 -1.77
N ASP A 28 -10.03 4.06 -0.89
CA ASP A 28 -10.51 5.40 -1.24
C ASP A 28 -9.37 6.43 -1.09
N ASP A 29 -9.71 7.72 -1.13
CA ASP A 29 -8.74 8.82 -1.06
C ASP A 29 -8.10 8.99 0.31
N ARG A 30 -8.48 8.21 1.32
CA ARG A 30 -7.82 8.19 2.62
C ARG A 30 -6.48 7.45 2.59
N PHE A 31 -6.24 6.63 1.58
CA PHE A 31 -4.95 5.95 1.43
C PHE A 31 -3.94 6.89 0.78
N LYS A 32 -3.21 7.60 1.60
CA LYS A 32 -2.20 8.56 1.17
C LYS A 32 -1.18 8.78 2.26
N ILE A 33 0.02 9.15 1.87
CA ILE A 33 1.07 9.61 2.77
C ILE A 33 1.11 11.13 2.69
N GLN A 34 0.99 11.80 3.84
CA GLN A 34 1.08 13.26 3.91
C GLN A 34 2.34 13.66 4.68
N ILE A 35 3.12 14.53 4.09
CA ILE A 35 4.33 15.07 4.67
C ILE A 35 4.16 16.59 4.71
N GLU A 36 4.23 17.16 5.90
CA GLU A 36 3.94 18.59 6.11
C GLU A 36 5.21 19.33 6.52
N LYS A 37 5.27 20.60 6.15
CA LYS A 37 6.31 21.54 6.56
C LYS A 37 7.71 21.02 6.26
N CYS A 38 7.95 20.59 5.04
CA CYS A 38 9.27 20.13 4.61
C CYS A 38 10.31 21.23 4.75
N SER A 39 11.55 20.85 5.08
CA SER A 39 12.68 21.73 4.98
C SER A 39 12.98 22.05 3.51
N GLN A 40 13.64 23.17 3.25
CA GLN A 40 13.99 23.61 1.90
C GLN A 40 15.12 22.76 1.31
N ASP A 41 15.08 22.56 0.00
CA ASP A 41 16.16 21.93 -0.79
C ASP A 41 16.46 20.49 -0.37
N VAL A 42 15.42 19.72 -0.06
CA VAL A 42 15.54 18.32 0.36
C VAL A 42 14.86 17.43 -0.66
N LYS A 43 15.51 16.32 -1.01
CA LYS A 43 14.89 15.24 -1.76
C LYS A 43 14.11 14.37 -0.79
N VAL A 44 12.87 14.05 -1.11
CA VAL A 44 12.02 13.20 -0.27
C VAL A 44 11.80 11.88 -0.99
N ASP A 45 12.31 10.82 -0.40
CA ASP A 45 12.09 9.45 -0.85
C ASP A 45 11.23 8.71 0.17
N TYR A 46 10.56 7.67 -0.27
CA TYR A 46 9.78 6.79 0.60
C TYR A 46 9.87 5.35 0.13
N ARG A 47 9.59 4.43 1.04
CA ARG A 47 9.47 3.00 0.70
C ARG A 47 8.45 2.34 1.61
N PHE A 48 7.85 1.28 1.08
CA PHE A 48 7.12 0.32 1.91
C PHE A 48 8.08 -0.79 2.29
N THR A 49 8.15 -1.11 3.58
CA THR A 49 9.08 -2.12 4.09
C THR A 49 8.35 -3.40 4.42
N SER A 50 9.01 -4.53 4.21
CA SER A 50 8.50 -5.84 4.65
C SER A 50 8.62 -6.01 6.16
N SER A 51 9.54 -5.31 6.78
CA SER A 51 9.74 -5.34 8.23
C SER A 51 8.54 -4.74 8.95
N GLY A 52 7.99 -5.45 9.94
CA GLY A 52 6.80 -5.01 10.67
C GLY A 52 5.48 -5.21 9.95
N SER A 53 5.49 -5.75 8.72
CA SER A 53 4.27 -6.04 7.95
C SER A 53 3.72 -7.42 8.30
N THR A 54 2.52 -7.72 7.76
CA THR A 54 1.92 -9.06 7.86
C THR A 54 2.65 -10.10 6.99
N GLY A 55 3.67 -9.68 6.27
CA GLY A 55 4.48 -10.52 5.40
C GLY A 55 4.29 -10.17 3.93
N ILE A 56 5.28 -10.53 3.13
CA ILE A 56 5.31 -10.22 1.70
C ILE A 56 5.53 -11.51 0.93
N THR A 57 4.73 -11.72 -0.11
CA THR A 57 4.92 -12.80 -1.09
C THR A 57 5.53 -12.19 -2.35
N GLY A 58 6.65 -12.77 -2.80
CA GLY A 58 7.41 -12.14 -3.87
C GLY A 58 7.99 -10.81 -3.39
N ASN A 59 7.75 -9.76 -4.15
CA ASN A 59 8.24 -8.42 -3.80
C ASN A 59 7.14 -7.34 -3.78
N SER A 60 5.90 -7.69 -4.09
CA SER A 60 4.83 -6.70 -4.27
C SER A 60 3.48 -7.12 -3.68
N ILE A 61 3.37 -8.31 -3.12
CA ILE A 61 2.11 -8.80 -2.57
C ILE A 61 2.19 -8.78 -1.05
N LEU A 62 1.35 -7.96 -0.44
CA LEU A 62 1.21 -7.90 1.00
C LEU A 62 0.26 -9.00 1.46
N ASN A 63 0.74 -9.88 2.34
CA ASN A 63 -0.08 -10.97 2.88
C ASN A 63 -1.12 -10.41 3.84
N ILE A 64 -2.24 -11.11 3.94
CA ILE A 64 -3.29 -10.81 4.92
C ILE A 64 -3.17 -11.73 6.12
N GLU A 65 -3.73 -11.30 7.25
CA GLU A 65 -3.77 -12.14 8.44
C GLU A 65 -4.63 -13.37 8.19
N SER A 66 -4.19 -14.51 8.71
CA SER A 66 -4.92 -15.79 8.62
C SER A 66 -5.60 -16.11 9.94
N GLY A 67 -6.59 -16.97 9.89
CA GLY A 67 -7.29 -17.45 11.09
C GLY A 67 -8.75 -17.67 10.84
N SER A 68 -9.49 -18.02 11.91
CA SER A 68 -10.91 -18.27 11.85
C SER A 68 -11.67 -17.00 11.44
N GLY A 69 -12.53 -17.11 10.44
CA GLY A 69 -13.31 -15.98 9.93
C GLY A 69 -12.55 -15.02 9.02
N MET A 70 -11.28 -15.30 8.73
CA MET A 70 -10.48 -14.48 7.83
C MET A 70 -10.56 -15.00 6.40
N ALA A 71 -10.45 -14.09 5.43
CA ALA A 71 -10.37 -14.47 4.02
C ALA A 71 -9.10 -15.27 3.73
N GLU A 72 -9.14 -16.06 2.67
CA GLU A 72 -8.01 -16.87 2.21
C GLU A 72 -7.85 -16.77 0.71
N GLY A 73 -6.64 -17.02 0.22
CA GLY A 73 -6.36 -17.09 -1.21
C GLY A 73 -6.24 -15.73 -1.87
N VAL A 74 -6.06 -14.66 -1.11
CA VAL A 74 -5.87 -13.30 -1.62
C VAL A 74 -4.73 -12.61 -0.88
N GLY A 75 -4.13 -11.64 -1.54
CA GLY A 75 -3.21 -10.68 -0.95
C GLY A 75 -3.58 -9.28 -1.41
N LEU A 76 -2.80 -8.31 -1.01
CA LEU A 76 -3.00 -6.91 -1.37
C LEU A 76 -1.81 -6.42 -2.20
N GLN A 77 -2.12 -5.62 -3.21
CA GLN A 77 -1.12 -4.84 -3.93
C GLN A 77 -1.35 -3.35 -3.66
N ILE A 78 -0.26 -2.63 -3.48
CA ILE A 78 -0.29 -1.18 -3.34
C ILE A 78 0.09 -0.58 -4.67
N LEU A 79 -0.70 0.38 -5.14
CA LEU A 79 -0.52 1.04 -6.43
C LEU A 79 -0.24 2.52 -6.21
N ASP A 80 0.54 3.12 -7.09
CA ASP A 80 0.67 4.57 -7.15
C ASP A 80 -0.54 5.19 -7.86
N SER A 81 -0.54 6.52 -8.01
CA SER A 81 -1.66 7.23 -8.66
C SER A 81 -1.81 6.88 -10.14
N SER A 82 -0.77 6.34 -10.76
CA SER A 82 -0.78 5.90 -12.16
C SER A 82 -1.09 4.42 -12.31
N ASN A 83 -1.50 3.74 -11.23
CA ASN A 83 -1.82 2.32 -11.18
C ASN A 83 -0.61 1.40 -11.37
N ASN A 84 0.60 1.89 -11.11
CA ASN A 84 1.78 1.04 -11.09
C ASN A 84 1.89 0.31 -9.75
N VAL A 85 2.17 -0.97 -9.79
CA VAL A 85 2.33 -1.78 -8.58
C VAL A 85 3.62 -1.36 -7.86
N MET A 86 3.49 -1.06 -6.57
CA MET A 86 4.63 -0.68 -5.74
C MET A 86 5.37 -1.92 -5.27
N VAL A 87 6.70 -1.87 -5.33
CA VAL A 87 7.59 -2.95 -4.87
C VAL A 87 8.04 -2.64 -3.46
N PHE A 88 7.93 -3.61 -2.56
CA PHE A 88 8.38 -3.46 -1.18
C PHE A 88 9.90 -3.46 -1.10
N ASP A 89 10.42 -2.74 -0.11
CA ASP A 89 11.86 -2.58 0.14
C ASP A 89 12.61 -1.89 -1.01
N SER A 90 11.90 -1.10 -1.82
CA SER A 90 12.46 -0.27 -2.88
C SER A 90 12.14 1.19 -2.64
N ASP A 91 13.09 2.07 -2.90
CA ASP A 91 12.90 3.51 -2.73
C ASP A 91 12.15 4.11 -3.91
N TYR A 92 11.24 5.03 -3.60
CA TYR A 92 10.52 5.86 -4.56
C TYR A 92 10.73 7.31 -4.20
N THR A 93 10.79 8.18 -5.19
CA THR A 93 10.96 9.61 -4.97
C THR A 93 9.63 10.33 -5.04
N ALA A 94 9.25 11.01 -3.96
CA ALA A 94 8.06 11.85 -3.91
C ALA A 94 8.33 13.21 -4.56
N ILE A 95 9.47 13.80 -4.26
CA ILE A 95 9.90 15.07 -4.85
C ILE A 95 11.44 15.14 -4.84
N GLN A 96 12.01 15.67 -5.91
CA GLN A 96 13.46 15.80 -6.05
C GLN A 96 14.03 16.94 -5.20
N LYS A 97 13.26 18.00 -5.01
CA LYS A 97 13.70 19.19 -4.29
C LYS A 97 12.50 19.90 -3.69
N THR A 98 12.51 20.06 -2.37
CA THR A 98 11.42 20.73 -1.64
C THR A 98 11.62 22.24 -1.61
N THR A 99 10.50 22.98 -1.44
CA THR A 99 10.50 24.37 -1.02
C THR A 99 10.23 24.45 0.48
N LEU A 100 10.55 25.58 1.09
CA LEU A 100 10.35 25.77 2.53
C LEU A 100 8.86 25.63 2.91
N ASN A 101 8.59 24.87 3.95
CA ASN A 101 7.24 24.59 4.46
C ASN A 101 6.30 23.92 3.44
N GLN A 102 6.84 23.28 2.41
CA GLN A 102 6.02 22.57 1.44
C GLN A 102 5.32 21.39 2.06
N ASN A 103 4.05 21.20 1.68
CA ASN A 103 3.29 20.00 2.03
C ASN A 103 3.28 19.06 0.82
N ILE A 104 3.50 17.78 1.08
CA ILE A 104 3.55 16.75 0.04
C ILE A 104 2.48 15.72 0.34
N THR A 105 1.66 15.39 -0.65
CA THR A 105 0.71 14.30 -0.58
C THR A 105 1.08 13.24 -1.60
N ILE A 106 1.22 12.01 -1.14
CA ILE A 106 1.50 10.84 -1.98
C ILE A 106 0.22 10.02 -2.02
N PRO A 107 -0.59 10.12 -3.09
CA PRO A 107 -1.81 9.31 -3.18
C PRO A 107 -1.47 7.88 -3.54
N LEU A 108 -2.16 6.94 -2.90
CA LEU A 108 -1.94 5.51 -3.07
C LEU A 108 -3.28 4.81 -3.26
N LYS A 109 -3.22 3.62 -3.82
CA LYS A 109 -4.39 2.77 -4.03
C LYS A 109 -4.06 1.35 -3.58
N ALA A 110 -5.07 0.60 -3.23
CA ALA A 110 -4.94 -0.81 -2.91
C ALA A 110 -5.94 -1.63 -3.70
N ARG A 111 -5.54 -2.83 -4.08
CA ARG A 111 -6.41 -3.82 -4.71
C ARG A 111 -6.04 -5.20 -4.21
N TYR A 112 -6.97 -6.13 -4.33
CA TYR A 112 -6.70 -7.53 -4.04
C TYR A 112 -6.09 -8.22 -5.24
N ILE A 113 -5.24 -9.20 -4.97
CA ILE A 113 -4.75 -10.14 -5.97
C ILE A 113 -5.02 -11.56 -5.49
N LYS A 114 -5.49 -12.41 -6.40
CA LYS A 114 -5.76 -13.80 -6.12
C LYS A 114 -4.44 -14.57 -6.04
N THR A 115 -4.20 -15.24 -4.91
CA THR A 115 -2.98 -16.02 -4.67
C THR A 115 -3.26 -17.52 -4.56
N GLY A 116 -4.52 -17.91 -4.52
CA GLY A 116 -4.95 -19.29 -4.41
C GLY A 116 -6.45 -19.40 -4.54
N SER A 117 -7.05 -20.44 -3.99
CA SER A 117 -8.50 -20.57 -3.94
C SER A 117 -9.07 -19.53 -2.98
N VAL A 118 -9.94 -18.67 -3.48
CA VAL A 118 -10.47 -17.55 -2.71
C VAL A 118 -11.58 -18.04 -1.78
N LYS A 119 -11.45 -17.70 -0.52
CA LYS A 119 -12.48 -17.95 0.52
C LYS A 119 -12.86 -16.60 1.12
N SER A 120 -14.16 -16.34 1.24
CA SER A 120 -14.66 -15.12 1.83
C SER A 120 -14.33 -15.04 3.32
N GLY A 121 -14.19 -13.80 3.82
CA GLY A 121 -13.88 -13.54 5.21
C GLY A 121 -13.37 -12.13 5.38
N ARG A 122 -12.94 -11.82 6.60
CA ARG A 122 -12.36 -10.50 6.90
C ARG A 122 -10.92 -10.43 6.40
N VAL A 123 -10.50 -9.23 6.05
CA VAL A 123 -9.13 -8.93 5.62
C VAL A 123 -8.53 -7.92 6.57
N ASN A 124 -7.46 -8.30 7.24
CA ASN A 124 -6.60 -7.38 7.99
C ASN A 124 -5.18 -7.56 7.51
N SER A 125 -4.48 -6.44 7.36
CA SER A 125 -3.09 -6.46 6.92
C SER A 125 -2.38 -5.23 7.47
N VAL A 126 -1.08 -5.33 7.63
CA VAL A 126 -0.23 -4.24 8.08
C VAL A 126 0.94 -4.09 7.12
N ALA A 127 1.13 -2.88 6.63
CA ALA A 127 2.32 -2.49 5.90
C ALA A 127 2.96 -1.30 6.60
N THR A 128 4.28 -1.28 6.64
CA THR A 128 5.05 -0.18 7.21
C THR A 128 5.68 0.62 6.09
N PHE A 129 5.68 1.94 6.21
CA PHE A 129 6.43 2.78 5.29
C PHE A 129 7.43 3.66 6.03
N GLU A 130 8.48 4.04 5.32
CA GLU A 130 9.50 4.95 5.82
C GLU A 130 9.66 6.11 4.84
N VAL A 131 9.96 7.28 5.38
CA VAL A 131 10.21 8.49 4.60
C VAL A 131 11.64 8.96 4.88
N TYR A 132 12.37 9.25 3.82
CA TYR A 132 13.77 9.68 3.90
C TYR A 132 13.92 11.09 3.35
N TYR A 133 14.63 11.93 4.08
CA TYR A 133 14.98 13.29 3.67
C TYR A 133 16.47 13.31 3.33
N ARG A 134 16.78 13.59 2.08
CA ARG A 134 18.16 13.47 1.58
C ARG A 134 18.69 14.74 0.93
#